data_4e5e69af26fcdd2f676e0f2377c1c1c7
#
_entry.id   4e5e69af26fcdd2f676e0f2377c1c1c7
#
_cell.length_a   1.000
_cell.length_b   1.000
_cell.length_c   1.000
_cell.angle_alpha   90.00
_cell.angle_beta   90.00
_cell.angle_gamma   90.00
#
_symmetry.space_group_name_H-M   'P 1'
#
loop_
_entity.id
_entity.type
_entity.pdbx_description
1 polymer ?
#
loop_
_entity_poly.entity_id
_entity_poly.type
_entity_poly.pdbx_seq_one_letter_code
_entity_poly.pdbx_strand_id
1 'polypeptide(L)'
;MTTRFGNVFVCNESGNAISFVQKYENKVLGNRNFTVRDAMNKVIDICHLNIPKEQNNQNSLNAQYSHNSRIYSEHERVLLNTLNKIKEIANYNLTSLGNTKAKQYLLNRGFTKDLIQELQFGYISYEQIQQWIDKKSFPLEYLLKTGFIREDEQGNYHPVFGNRILIPVMDERGNTVTFSGRAIHGEEPKYLHGRNTDIFMKSNHLYNFNVAKNYAYNDKIYVVEGFMDVAGGNKMNIRNIVATMGTSFTKEQIAMLRRLDCEIVLMRDNDNAGRQAMVKEIPELMNKRFRVSVIDLNKSKKKIYS
;
A
#
# COMPACT_ATOMS: atom_id res chain seq x y z
N MET A 1 16.28 -14.84 24.26
CA MET A 1 17.55 -14.19 23.88
C MET A 1 17.34 -12.70 23.88
N THR A 2 17.99 -11.99 24.79
CA THR A 2 17.93 -10.52 24.86
C THR A 2 18.83 -9.93 23.77
N THR A 3 18.23 -9.34 22.74
CA THR A 3 18.96 -8.58 21.71
C THR A 3 19.57 -7.34 22.36
N ARG A 4 20.89 -7.31 22.54
CA ARG A 4 21.61 -6.10 22.95
C ARG A 4 21.70 -5.15 21.76
N PHE A 5 21.19 -3.93 21.94
CA PHE A 5 21.38 -2.83 20.98
C PHE A 5 22.68 -2.10 21.30
N GLY A 6 23.51 -1.87 20.29
CA GLY A 6 24.70 -1.03 20.38
C GLY A 6 24.45 0.32 19.72
N ASN A 7 24.88 1.41 20.37
CA ASN A 7 24.89 2.76 19.79
C ASN A 7 26.32 3.16 19.46
N VAL A 8 26.54 3.70 18.25
CA VAL A 8 27.79 4.28 17.84
C VAL A 8 27.67 5.81 17.95
N PHE A 9 28.31 6.40 18.95
CA PHE A 9 28.16 7.83 19.30
C PHE A 9 28.66 8.84 18.24
N VAL A 10 29.51 8.39 17.28
CA VAL A 10 30.09 9.29 16.27
C VAL A 10 29.16 9.53 15.07
N CYS A 11 28.29 8.60 14.73
CA CYS A 11 27.39 8.70 13.56
C CYS A 11 25.90 8.57 13.90
N ASN A 12 25.55 8.53 15.18
CA ASN A 12 24.18 8.39 15.71
C ASN A 12 23.44 7.16 15.15
N GLU A 13 24.17 6.12 14.71
CA GLU A 13 23.62 4.88 14.17
C GLU A 13 23.35 3.90 15.30
N SER A 14 22.16 3.35 15.33
CA SER A 14 21.76 2.31 16.28
C SER A 14 21.29 1.06 15.54
N GLY A 15 21.45 -0.11 16.16
CA GLY A 15 21.00 -1.35 15.57
C GLY A 15 21.45 -2.59 16.35
N ASN A 16 21.03 -3.75 15.88
CA ASN A 16 21.47 -5.05 16.37
C ASN A 16 22.69 -5.57 15.56
N ALA A 17 23.26 -6.70 15.96
CA ALA A 17 24.43 -7.30 15.30
C ALA A 17 24.20 -7.53 13.79
N ILE A 18 23.00 -7.92 13.38
CA ILE A 18 22.67 -8.19 11.97
C ILE A 18 22.69 -6.88 11.16
N SER A 19 22.02 -5.83 11.67
CA SER A 19 22.00 -4.53 11.02
C SER A 19 23.39 -3.88 10.97
N PHE A 20 24.22 -4.10 11.98
CA PHE A 20 25.62 -3.65 11.98
C PHE A 20 26.42 -4.34 10.87
N VAL A 21 26.36 -5.68 10.80
CA VAL A 21 27.09 -6.44 9.78
C VAL A 21 26.62 -6.04 8.38
N GLN A 22 25.33 -5.89 8.14
CA GLN A 22 24.80 -5.47 6.85
C GLN A 22 25.32 -4.08 6.44
N LYS A 23 25.26 -3.11 7.36
CA LYS A 23 25.75 -1.75 7.09
C LYS A 23 27.26 -1.72 6.87
N TYR A 24 28.02 -2.50 7.62
CA TYR A 24 29.46 -2.61 7.47
C TYR A 24 29.83 -3.17 6.10
N GLU A 25 29.22 -4.27 5.69
CA GLU A 25 29.43 -4.87 4.39
C GLU A 25 29.09 -3.91 3.24
N ASN A 26 27.92 -3.27 3.31
CA ASN A 26 27.44 -2.38 2.27
C ASN A 26 28.23 -1.05 2.19
N LYS A 27 28.54 -0.43 3.34
CA LYS A 27 29.13 0.92 3.39
C LYS A 27 30.64 0.91 3.44
N VAL A 28 31.26 -0.05 4.15
CA VAL A 28 32.71 -0.08 4.37
C VAL A 28 33.42 -1.00 3.39
N LEU A 29 32.86 -2.19 3.16
CA LEU A 29 33.47 -3.17 2.26
C LEU A 29 32.95 -3.05 0.81
N GLY A 30 32.01 -2.14 0.53
CA GLY A 30 31.52 -1.86 -0.82
C GLY A 30 30.62 -2.95 -1.41
N ASN A 31 30.16 -3.89 -0.61
CA ASN A 31 29.35 -5.02 -1.05
C ASN A 31 27.88 -4.63 -1.19
N ARG A 32 27.56 -3.80 -2.20
CA ARG A 32 26.25 -3.10 -2.35
C ARG A 32 25.01 -4.00 -2.39
N ASN A 33 25.17 -5.29 -2.62
CA ASN A 33 24.08 -6.26 -2.70
C ASN A 33 24.00 -7.18 -1.45
N PHE A 34 24.70 -6.86 -0.37
CA PHE A 34 24.72 -7.68 0.83
C PHE A 34 23.40 -7.55 1.59
N THR A 35 22.63 -8.61 1.58
CA THR A 35 21.26 -8.63 2.12
C THR A 35 21.26 -8.82 3.66
N VAL A 36 20.10 -8.59 4.28
CA VAL A 36 19.88 -8.92 5.71
C VAL A 36 20.14 -10.41 5.97
N ARG A 37 19.79 -11.28 5.02
CA ARG A 37 20.00 -12.72 5.10
C ARG A 37 21.50 -13.07 5.13
N ASP A 38 22.28 -12.40 4.29
CA ASP A 38 23.74 -12.61 4.25
C ASP A 38 24.36 -12.13 5.57
N ALA A 39 23.88 -11.01 6.12
CA ALA A 39 24.30 -10.51 7.42
C ALA A 39 23.96 -11.47 8.57
N MET A 40 22.77 -12.07 8.52
CA MET A 40 22.33 -13.06 9.51
C MET A 40 23.20 -14.33 9.45
N ASN A 41 23.46 -14.85 8.25
CA ASN A 41 24.34 -16.00 8.06
C ASN A 41 25.76 -15.70 8.56
N LYS A 42 26.28 -14.49 8.25
CA LYS A 42 27.61 -14.06 8.71
C LYS A 42 27.67 -13.93 10.23
N VAL A 43 26.63 -13.42 10.89
CA VAL A 43 26.54 -13.37 12.36
C VAL A 43 26.50 -14.78 12.97
N ILE A 44 25.76 -15.72 12.37
CA ILE A 44 25.71 -17.13 12.77
C ILE A 44 27.12 -17.75 12.70
N ASP A 45 27.81 -17.52 11.61
CA ASP A 45 29.17 -18.05 11.38
C ASP A 45 30.19 -17.44 12.37
N ILE A 46 30.17 -16.10 12.56
CA ILE A 46 31.07 -15.40 13.49
C ILE A 46 30.83 -15.82 14.95
N CYS A 47 29.58 -16.01 15.32
CA CYS A 47 29.20 -16.36 16.68
C CYS A 47 29.22 -17.88 16.94
N HIS A 48 29.60 -18.69 15.96
CA HIS A 48 29.59 -20.16 16.03
C HIS A 48 28.27 -20.72 16.57
N LEU A 49 27.15 -20.12 16.18
CA LEU A 49 25.83 -20.55 16.63
C LEU A 49 25.47 -21.86 15.91
N ASN A 50 25.42 -22.96 16.67
CA ASN A 50 24.91 -24.25 16.19
C ASN A 50 23.38 -24.16 16.02
N ILE A 51 22.94 -23.53 14.92
CA ILE A 51 21.55 -23.60 14.51
C ILE A 51 21.43 -24.87 13.68
N PRO A 52 20.57 -25.84 14.03
CA PRO A 52 20.35 -27.03 13.21
C PRO A 52 20.07 -26.58 11.78
N LYS A 53 20.87 -27.01 10.83
CA LYS A 53 20.58 -26.83 9.40
C LYS A 53 19.35 -27.67 9.10
N GLU A 54 18.18 -27.08 9.21
CA GLU A 54 17.00 -27.67 8.60
C GLU A 54 17.29 -27.83 7.10
N GLN A 55 17.22 -29.08 6.68
CA GLN A 55 17.46 -29.48 5.30
C GLN A 55 16.64 -28.60 4.36
N ASN A 56 17.35 -28.03 3.39
CA ASN A 56 16.88 -27.41 2.16
C ASN A 56 15.35 -27.48 1.92
N ASN A 57 14.63 -26.59 2.57
CA ASN A 57 13.35 -26.15 2.07
C ASN A 57 13.49 -24.64 1.85
N GLN A 58 13.83 -24.25 0.63
CA GLN A 58 13.81 -22.83 0.18
C GLN A 58 12.44 -22.16 0.39
N ASN A 59 11.47 -22.93 0.91
CA ASN A 59 10.14 -22.50 1.26
C ASN A 59 9.94 -22.14 2.76
N SER A 60 10.84 -22.50 3.70
CA SER A 60 10.49 -22.43 5.12
C SER A 60 10.73 -21.08 5.78
N LEU A 61 11.66 -20.24 5.30
CA LEU A 61 11.82 -18.85 5.81
C LEU A 61 10.83 -17.87 5.14
N ASN A 62 10.47 -18.13 3.88
CA ASN A 62 9.28 -17.50 3.30
C ASN A 62 7.99 -18.03 3.95
N ALA A 63 7.96 -19.24 4.49
CA ALA A 63 6.79 -19.84 5.14
C ALA A 63 6.49 -19.23 6.52
N GLN A 64 7.46 -18.79 7.31
CA GLN A 64 7.19 -18.10 8.59
C GLN A 64 6.68 -16.67 8.39
N TYR A 65 7.01 -16.01 7.26
CA TYR A 65 6.44 -14.73 6.85
C TYR A 65 5.27 -14.89 5.87
N SER A 66 5.03 -16.11 5.34
CA SER A 66 3.95 -16.42 4.39
C SER A 66 2.72 -17.05 5.02
N HIS A 67 2.66 -17.21 6.34
CA HIS A 67 1.51 -17.82 7.03
C HIS A 67 0.31 -16.86 7.06
N ASN A 68 -0.17 -16.43 5.92
CA ASN A 68 -1.53 -16.05 5.53
C ASN A 68 -1.59 -15.26 4.23
N SER A 69 -0.62 -15.40 3.33
CA SER A 69 -0.80 -14.86 2.00
C SER A 69 -1.86 -15.71 1.29
N ARG A 70 -3.02 -15.10 1.03
CA ARG A 70 -4.12 -15.70 0.29
C ARG A 70 -3.61 -16.39 -0.98
N ILE A 71 -3.89 -17.67 -1.12
CA ILE A 71 -3.63 -18.41 -2.37
C ILE A 71 -4.81 -18.14 -3.28
N TYR A 72 -4.56 -17.50 -4.41
CA TYR A 72 -5.58 -17.23 -5.41
C TYR A 72 -5.81 -18.47 -6.28
N SER A 73 -7.07 -18.82 -6.51
CA SER A 73 -7.48 -19.81 -7.50
C SER A 73 -7.09 -19.36 -8.92
N GLU A 74 -7.16 -20.26 -9.88
CA GLU A 74 -6.89 -19.93 -11.29
C GLU A 74 -7.83 -18.83 -11.80
N HIS A 75 -9.12 -18.94 -11.48
CA HIS A 75 -10.11 -17.92 -11.82
C HIS A 75 -9.77 -16.54 -11.22
N GLU A 76 -9.43 -16.47 -9.90
CA GLU A 76 -9.04 -15.23 -9.26
C GLU A 76 -7.77 -14.62 -9.88
N ARG A 77 -6.80 -15.46 -10.30
CA ARG A 77 -5.60 -14.98 -11.01
C ARG A 77 -5.94 -14.30 -12.34
N VAL A 78 -6.92 -14.81 -13.07
CA VAL A 78 -7.40 -14.17 -14.30
C VAL A 78 -8.02 -12.80 -14.01
N LEU A 79 -8.81 -12.67 -12.93
CA LEU A 79 -9.37 -11.38 -12.51
C LEU A 79 -8.26 -10.38 -12.12
N LEU A 80 -7.26 -10.82 -11.34
CA LEU A 80 -6.10 -10.00 -10.99
C LEU A 80 -5.32 -9.54 -12.24
N ASN A 81 -5.06 -10.45 -13.18
CA ASN A 81 -4.39 -10.12 -14.43
C ASN A 81 -5.18 -9.10 -15.25
N THR A 82 -6.51 -9.19 -15.26
CA THR A 82 -7.39 -8.23 -15.93
C THR A 82 -7.22 -6.84 -15.33
N LEU A 83 -7.28 -6.71 -13.98
CA LEU A 83 -7.11 -5.42 -13.31
C LEU A 83 -5.68 -4.87 -13.46
N ASN A 84 -4.65 -5.72 -13.44
CA ASN A 84 -3.27 -5.29 -13.67
C ASN A 84 -3.10 -4.71 -15.09
N LYS A 85 -3.66 -5.34 -16.12
CA LYS A 85 -3.66 -4.80 -17.49
C LYS A 85 -4.38 -3.46 -17.58
N ILE A 86 -5.55 -3.34 -16.93
CA ILE A 86 -6.30 -2.07 -16.87
C ILE A 86 -5.46 -0.99 -16.21
N LYS A 87 -4.78 -1.30 -15.09
CA LYS A 87 -3.88 -0.37 -14.40
C LYS A 87 -2.75 0.13 -15.32
N GLU A 88 -2.11 -0.78 -16.06
CA GLU A 88 -1.03 -0.43 -16.99
C GLU A 88 -1.53 0.50 -18.10
N ILE A 89 -2.68 0.19 -18.71
CA ILE A 89 -3.28 1.05 -19.74
C ILE A 89 -3.65 2.41 -19.16
N ALA A 90 -4.28 2.44 -17.99
CA ALA A 90 -4.69 3.67 -17.33
C ALA A 90 -3.49 4.56 -16.97
N ASN A 91 -2.41 3.96 -16.44
CA ASN A 91 -1.18 4.68 -16.12
C ASN A 91 -0.49 5.21 -17.39
N TYR A 92 -0.42 4.41 -18.45
CA TYR A 92 0.08 4.85 -19.75
C TYR A 92 -0.72 6.03 -20.30
N ASN A 93 -2.05 5.98 -20.26
CA ASN A 93 -2.91 7.08 -20.70
C ASN A 93 -2.62 8.38 -19.93
N LEU A 94 -2.42 8.28 -18.62
CA LEU A 94 -2.17 9.43 -17.77
C LEU A 94 -0.77 10.02 -17.96
N THR A 95 0.25 9.18 -18.15
CA THR A 95 1.66 9.59 -18.17
C THR A 95 2.16 9.91 -19.57
N SER A 96 1.74 9.16 -20.58
CA SER A 96 2.29 9.18 -21.94
C SER A 96 1.41 9.89 -22.96
N LEU A 97 0.08 9.81 -22.83
CA LEU A 97 -0.84 10.49 -23.74
C LEU A 97 -1.01 11.96 -23.31
N GLY A 98 -0.46 12.87 -24.04
CA GLY A 98 -0.74 14.32 -24.05
C GLY A 98 -0.99 15.02 -22.71
N ASN A 99 -1.46 16.26 -22.78
CA ASN A 99 -1.79 17.07 -21.62
C ASN A 99 -3.30 16.91 -21.29
N THR A 100 -3.68 15.80 -20.67
CA THR A 100 -5.06 15.56 -20.26
C THR A 100 -5.43 16.39 -19.03
N LYS A 101 -6.73 16.71 -18.86
CA LYS A 101 -7.23 17.39 -17.64
C LYS A 101 -6.86 16.62 -16.37
N ALA A 102 -6.87 15.30 -16.42
CA ALA A 102 -6.48 14.44 -15.29
C ALA A 102 -5.00 14.64 -14.91
N LYS A 103 -4.12 14.69 -15.91
CA LYS A 103 -2.69 14.95 -15.70
C LYS A 103 -2.47 16.35 -15.12
N GLN A 104 -3.12 17.35 -15.69
CA GLN A 104 -3.03 18.73 -15.20
C GLN A 104 -3.56 18.87 -13.77
N TYR A 105 -4.65 18.19 -13.43
CA TYR A 105 -5.17 18.14 -12.07
C TYR A 105 -4.12 17.65 -11.05
N LEU A 106 -3.39 16.57 -11.36
CA LEU A 106 -2.34 16.04 -10.48
C LEU A 106 -1.12 16.98 -10.42
N LEU A 107 -0.67 17.51 -11.56
CA LEU A 107 0.44 18.48 -11.62
C LEU A 107 0.14 19.73 -10.78
N ASN A 108 -1.06 20.29 -10.88
CA ASN A 108 -1.50 21.45 -10.09
C ASN A 108 -1.54 21.15 -8.56
N ARG A 109 -1.68 19.88 -8.17
CA ARG A 109 -1.54 19.43 -6.78
C ARG A 109 -0.10 19.10 -6.39
N GLY A 110 0.86 19.40 -7.27
CA GLY A 110 2.29 19.24 -7.04
C GLY A 110 2.77 17.78 -7.13
N PHE A 111 2.05 16.91 -7.86
CA PHE A 111 2.55 15.58 -8.21
C PHE A 111 3.51 15.72 -9.38
N THR A 112 4.67 15.10 -9.30
CA THR A 112 5.59 14.95 -10.44
C THR A 112 5.19 13.76 -11.31
N LYS A 113 5.70 13.73 -12.55
CA LYS A 113 5.48 12.57 -13.44
C LYS A 113 6.00 11.27 -12.80
N ASP A 114 7.18 11.34 -12.18
CA ASP A 114 7.81 10.18 -11.54
C ASP A 114 6.97 9.67 -10.38
N LEU A 115 6.42 10.57 -9.56
CA LEU A 115 5.54 10.20 -8.45
C LEU A 115 4.21 9.59 -8.95
N ILE A 116 3.63 10.13 -10.04
CA ILE A 116 2.43 9.55 -10.68
C ILE A 116 2.72 8.14 -11.18
N GLN A 117 3.88 7.93 -11.80
CA GLN A 117 4.34 6.62 -12.26
C GLN A 117 4.55 5.66 -11.08
N GLU A 118 5.21 6.12 -10.03
CA GLU A 118 5.49 5.32 -8.83
C GLU A 118 4.21 4.89 -8.11
N LEU A 119 3.26 5.82 -7.92
CA LEU A 119 1.95 5.54 -7.34
C LEU A 119 1.04 4.75 -8.27
N GLN A 120 1.45 4.56 -9.52
CA GLN A 120 0.70 3.87 -10.58
C GLN A 120 -0.71 4.45 -10.79
N PHE A 121 -0.87 5.75 -10.54
CA PHE A 121 -2.12 6.43 -10.83
C PHE A 121 -2.41 6.39 -12.33
N GLY A 122 -3.68 6.29 -12.67
CA GLY A 122 -4.10 6.17 -14.06
C GLY A 122 -5.31 7.03 -14.40
N TYR A 123 -5.67 7.00 -15.66
CA TYR A 123 -6.88 7.63 -16.18
C TYR A 123 -7.42 6.86 -17.39
N ILE A 124 -8.72 6.64 -17.40
CA ILE A 124 -9.43 6.09 -18.58
C ILE A 124 -10.71 6.89 -18.74
N SER A 125 -10.99 7.33 -19.96
CA SER A 125 -12.25 8.01 -20.24
C SER A 125 -13.44 7.03 -20.21
N TYR A 126 -14.62 7.57 -19.97
CA TYR A 126 -15.86 6.78 -20.03
C TYR A 126 -16.01 6.12 -21.41
N GLU A 127 -15.76 6.87 -22.47
CA GLU A 127 -15.89 6.43 -23.85
C GLU A 127 -14.91 5.29 -24.17
N GLN A 128 -13.68 5.34 -23.63
CA GLN A 128 -12.70 4.26 -23.82
C GLN A 128 -13.17 2.96 -23.16
N ILE A 129 -13.71 3.02 -21.95
CA ILE A 129 -14.25 1.82 -21.27
C ILE A 129 -15.48 1.30 -22.04
N GLN A 130 -16.35 2.21 -22.52
CA GLN A 130 -17.51 1.82 -23.32
C GLN A 130 -17.08 1.11 -24.62
N GLN A 131 -16.02 1.61 -25.28
CA GLN A 131 -15.45 0.92 -26.46
C GLN A 131 -14.91 -0.48 -26.11
N TRP A 132 -14.35 -0.69 -24.92
CA TRP A 132 -13.92 -2.03 -24.50
C TRP A 132 -15.11 -2.98 -24.33
N ILE A 133 -16.23 -2.48 -23.82
CA ILE A 133 -17.49 -3.22 -23.71
C ILE A 133 -18.01 -3.59 -25.11
N ASP A 134 -18.17 -2.61 -25.99
CA ASP A 134 -18.75 -2.76 -27.31
C ASP A 134 -17.91 -3.68 -28.22
N LYS A 135 -16.58 -3.53 -28.18
CA LYS A 135 -15.64 -4.32 -28.97
C LYS A 135 -15.21 -5.62 -28.29
N LYS A 136 -15.68 -5.90 -27.07
CA LYS A 136 -15.29 -7.06 -26.27
C LYS A 136 -13.78 -7.19 -26.12
N SER A 137 -13.07 -6.04 -25.95
CA SER A 137 -11.61 -5.99 -25.81
C SER A 137 -11.10 -6.70 -24.56
N PHE A 138 -11.96 -6.84 -23.55
CA PHE A 138 -11.83 -7.69 -22.38
C PHE A 138 -13.06 -8.58 -22.27
N PRO A 139 -12.95 -9.81 -21.73
CA PRO A 139 -14.14 -10.61 -21.41
C PRO A 139 -15.05 -9.84 -20.43
N LEU A 140 -16.30 -9.59 -20.83
CA LEU A 140 -17.27 -8.81 -20.05
C LEU A 140 -17.49 -9.39 -18.66
N GLU A 141 -17.51 -10.73 -18.56
CA GLU A 141 -17.61 -11.44 -17.29
C GLU A 141 -16.51 -11.02 -16.30
N TYR A 142 -15.27 -10.86 -16.76
CA TYR A 142 -14.16 -10.46 -15.88
C TYR A 142 -14.25 -8.99 -15.45
N LEU A 143 -14.65 -8.11 -16.39
CA LEU A 143 -14.89 -6.71 -16.04
C LEU A 143 -16.03 -6.57 -15.01
N LEU A 144 -17.08 -7.38 -15.16
CA LEU A 144 -18.23 -7.39 -14.25
C LEU A 144 -17.86 -7.97 -12.87
N LYS A 145 -17.16 -9.11 -12.83
CA LYS A 145 -16.74 -9.75 -11.57
C LYS A 145 -15.74 -8.90 -10.79
N THR A 146 -14.88 -8.16 -11.46
CA THR A 146 -13.95 -7.21 -10.80
C THR A 146 -14.64 -5.90 -10.35
N GLY A 147 -15.89 -5.67 -10.74
CA GLY A 147 -16.61 -4.43 -10.45
C GLY A 147 -16.12 -3.22 -11.26
N PHE A 148 -15.37 -3.44 -12.34
CA PHE A 148 -14.89 -2.35 -13.21
C PHE A 148 -16.00 -1.82 -14.13
N ILE A 149 -16.95 -2.67 -14.45
CA ILE A 149 -18.23 -2.31 -15.07
C ILE A 149 -19.39 -2.80 -14.19
N ARG A 150 -20.57 -2.29 -14.45
CA ARG A 150 -21.83 -2.73 -13.84
C ARG A 150 -22.86 -3.05 -14.92
N GLU A 151 -23.78 -3.92 -14.61
CA GLU A 151 -24.95 -4.24 -15.42
C GLU A 151 -26.18 -3.54 -14.83
N ASP A 152 -27.02 -2.98 -15.67
CA ASP A 152 -28.30 -2.40 -15.25
C ASP A 152 -29.45 -3.45 -15.34
N GLU A 153 -30.64 -3.05 -14.92
CA GLU A 153 -31.83 -3.91 -14.90
C GLU A 153 -32.26 -4.37 -16.31
N GLN A 154 -31.82 -3.68 -17.35
CA GLN A 154 -32.09 -3.99 -18.75
C GLN A 154 -31.01 -4.88 -19.40
N GLY A 155 -29.95 -5.25 -18.64
CA GLY A 155 -28.84 -6.05 -19.14
C GLY A 155 -27.77 -5.26 -19.88
N ASN A 156 -27.78 -3.92 -19.82
CA ASN A 156 -26.74 -3.08 -20.43
C ASN A 156 -25.54 -2.93 -19.49
N TYR A 157 -24.36 -2.87 -20.05
CA TYR A 157 -23.12 -2.68 -19.32
C TYR A 157 -22.66 -1.23 -19.31
N HIS A 158 -22.26 -0.74 -18.13
CA HIS A 158 -21.84 0.64 -17.93
C HIS A 158 -20.48 0.71 -17.24
N PRO A 159 -19.58 1.63 -17.67
CA PRO A 159 -18.36 1.95 -16.96
C PRO A 159 -18.61 2.42 -15.53
N VAL A 160 -17.80 1.94 -14.56
CA VAL A 160 -17.89 2.42 -13.16
C VAL A 160 -16.92 3.57 -12.92
N PHE A 161 -15.70 3.48 -13.39
CA PHE A 161 -14.62 4.41 -13.04
C PHE A 161 -14.26 5.43 -14.13
N GLY A 162 -15.07 5.52 -15.20
CA GLY A 162 -14.78 6.43 -16.31
C GLY A 162 -14.63 7.89 -15.89
N ASN A 163 -13.75 8.62 -16.57
CA ASN A 163 -13.46 10.05 -16.35
C ASN A 163 -12.92 10.44 -14.98
N ARG A 164 -12.42 9.48 -14.20
CA ARG A 164 -11.82 9.67 -12.86
C ARG A 164 -10.35 9.34 -12.88
N ILE A 165 -9.58 9.93 -11.96
CA ILE A 165 -8.24 9.43 -11.67
C ILE A 165 -8.39 8.07 -11.00
N LEU A 166 -7.81 7.04 -11.60
CA LEU A 166 -7.77 5.70 -11.05
C LEU A 166 -6.62 5.56 -10.07
N ILE A 167 -6.96 5.20 -8.85
CA ILE A 167 -6.04 4.91 -7.77
C ILE A 167 -6.09 3.39 -7.56
N PRO A 168 -5.05 2.64 -7.94
CA PRO A 168 -5.07 1.19 -7.79
C PRO A 168 -4.96 0.81 -6.32
N VAL A 169 -5.82 -0.07 -5.85
CA VAL A 169 -5.71 -0.72 -4.54
C VAL A 169 -5.06 -2.08 -4.77
N MET A 170 -3.99 -2.36 -4.04
CA MET A 170 -3.19 -3.55 -4.24
C MET A 170 -3.24 -4.47 -3.02
N ASP A 171 -3.11 -5.77 -3.26
CA ASP A 171 -2.85 -6.75 -2.21
C ASP A 171 -1.40 -6.65 -1.70
N GLU A 172 -1.04 -7.44 -0.71
CA GLU A 172 0.31 -7.46 -0.14
C GLU A 172 1.41 -7.86 -1.14
N ARG A 173 1.07 -8.48 -2.25
CA ARG A 173 1.99 -8.91 -3.32
C ARG A 173 2.11 -7.89 -4.45
N GLY A 174 1.32 -6.81 -4.41
CA GLY A 174 1.29 -5.77 -5.43
C GLY A 174 0.34 -6.07 -6.59
N ASN A 175 -0.53 -7.09 -6.50
CA ASN A 175 -1.58 -7.31 -7.48
C ASN A 175 -2.70 -6.30 -7.28
N THR A 176 -3.19 -5.70 -8.35
CA THR A 176 -4.34 -4.81 -8.30
C THR A 176 -5.61 -5.63 -8.01
N VAL A 177 -6.26 -5.36 -6.89
CA VAL A 177 -7.50 -6.05 -6.47
C VAL A 177 -8.75 -5.23 -6.72
N THR A 178 -8.63 -3.92 -6.84
CA THR A 178 -9.68 -2.98 -7.24
C THR A 178 -9.09 -1.61 -7.54
N PHE A 179 -9.97 -0.64 -7.85
CA PHE A 179 -9.63 0.77 -7.99
C PHE A 179 -10.46 1.64 -7.06
N SER A 180 -9.96 2.84 -6.78
CA SER A 180 -10.74 3.96 -6.32
C SER A 180 -10.67 5.06 -7.35
N GLY A 181 -11.81 5.64 -7.72
CA GLY A 181 -11.91 6.69 -8.74
C GLY A 181 -12.06 8.07 -8.10
N ARG A 182 -11.07 8.95 -8.25
CA ARG A 182 -11.15 10.34 -7.78
C ARG A 182 -11.80 11.23 -8.84
N ALA A 183 -12.88 11.91 -8.49
CA ALA A 183 -13.53 12.93 -9.33
C ALA A 183 -12.60 14.12 -9.60
N ILE A 184 -12.61 14.63 -10.84
CA ILE A 184 -11.77 15.76 -11.28
C ILE A 184 -12.58 16.89 -11.92
N HIS A 185 -13.87 16.68 -12.20
CA HIS A 185 -14.77 17.63 -12.83
C HIS A 185 -15.99 17.96 -11.95
N GLY A 186 -15.96 17.66 -10.66
CA GLY A 186 -17.08 17.89 -9.74
C GLY A 186 -18.11 16.77 -9.69
N GLU A 187 -17.80 15.60 -10.26
CA GLU A 187 -18.66 14.43 -10.16
C GLU A 187 -18.79 13.95 -8.72
N GLU A 188 -20.02 13.66 -8.31
CA GLU A 188 -20.27 13.00 -7.03
C GLU A 188 -20.39 11.47 -7.21
N PRO A 189 -19.95 10.69 -6.23
CA PRO A 189 -19.18 11.11 -5.06
C PRO A 189 -17.74 11.49 -5.41
N LYS A 190 -17.12 12.38 -4.60
CA LYS A 190 -15.71 12.80 -4.74
C LYS A 190 -14.74 11.62 -4.88
N TYR A 191 -14.98 10.55 -4.15
CA TYR A 191 -14.30 9.25 -4.31
C TYR A 191 -15.33 8.15 -4.54
N LEU A 192 -15.14 7.42 -5.62
CA LEU A 192 -15.90 6.22 -5.91
C LEU A 192 -15.03 5.01 -5.63
N HIS A 193 -15.33 4.26 -4.59
CA HIS A 193 -14.57 3.07 -4.20
C HIS A 193 -15.11 1.84 -4.91
N GLY A 194 -14.21 0.90 -5.23
CA GLY A 194 -14.61 -0.41 -5.73
C GLY A 194 -15.46 -1.17 -4.71
N ARG A 195 -16.44 -1.91 -5.22
CA ARG A 195 -17.28 -2.80 -4.41
C ARG A 195 -16.48 -4.03 -3.96
N ASN A 196 -16.94 -4.71 -2.92
CA ASN A 196 -16.41 -6.02 -2.56
C ASN A 196 -16.65 -7.03 -3.70
N THR A 197 -15.64 -7.86 -3.94
CA THR A 197 -15.60 -8.89 -4.98
C THR A 197 -14.90 -10.14 -4.47
N ASP A 198 -14.79 -11.19 -5.27
CA ASP A 198 -14.06 -12.40 -4.89
C ASP A 198 -12.59 -12.14 -4.58
N ILE A 199 -11.98 -11.13 -5.20
CA ILE A 199 -10.57 -10.76 -5.00
C ILE A 199 -10.34 -9.54 -4.11
N PHE A 200 -11.39 -8.83 -3.72
CA PHE A 200 -11.32 -7.62 -2.90
C PHE A 200 -12.39 -7.56 -1.83
N MET A 201 -11.96 -7.46 -0.59
CA MET A 201 -12.79 -7.10 0.56
C MET A 201 -12.15 -5.88 1.23
N LYS A 202 -12.86 -4.75 1.26
CA LYS A 202 -12.32 -3.49 1.81
C LYS A 202 -11.77 -3.65 3.23
N SER A 203 -12.42 -4.44 4.06
CA SER A 203 -12.01 -4.75 5.43
C SER A 203 -10.65 -5.45 5.53
N ASN A 204 -10.20 -6.12 4.48
CA ASN A 204 -9.00 -6.95 4.47
C ASN A 204 -7.78 -6.24 3.88
N HIS A 205 -7.89 -4.95 3.58
CA HIS A 205 -6.84 -4.20 2.91
C HIS A 205 -6.52 -2.89 3.65
N LEU A 206 -5.23 -2.59 3.70
CA LEU A 206 -4.70 -1.25 3.99
C LEU A 206 -4.08 -0.72 2.69
N TYR A 207 -4.50 0.46 2.27
CA TYR A 207 -3.92 1.08 1.08
C TYR A 207 -2.42 1.32 1.26
N ASN A 208 -1.64 1.02 0.24
CA ASN A 208 -0.17 1.12 0.22
C ASN A 208 0.57 0.13 1.14
N PHE A 209 -0.10 -0.86 1.72
CA PHE A 209 0.55 -1.81 2.63
C PHE A 209 1.64 -2.65 1.93
N ASN A 210 1.45 -2.98 0.66
CA ASN A 210 2.42 -3.70 -0.16
C ASN A 210 3.80 -3.01 -0.21
N VAL A 211 3.82 -1.67 -0.18
CA VAL A 211 5.05 -0.86 -0.13
C VAL A 211 5.46 -0.63 1.33
N ALA A 212 4.54 -0.12 2.15
CA ALA A 212 4.82 0.34 3.51
C ALA A 212 5.42 -0.73 4.42
N LYS A 213 5.02 -1.99 4.27
CA LYS A 213 5.55 -3.11 5.05
C LYS A 213 7.07 -3.27 4.96
N ASN A 214 7.67 -2.89 3.83
CA ASN A 214 9.11 -3.01 3.61
C ASN A 214 9.92 -1.91 4.33
N TYR A 215 9.25 -0.84 4.77
CA TYR A 215 9.85 0.31 5.44
C TYR A 215 9.44 0.46 6.91
N ALA A 216 8.43 -0.29 7.35
CA ALA A 216 7.84 -0.18 8.69
C ALA A 216 8.35 -1.23 9.68
N TYR A 217 9.01 -2.30 9.21
CA TYR A 217 9.41 -3.41 10.06
C TYR A 217 10.36 -2.97 11.17
N ASN A 218 10.01 -3.30 12.43
CA ASN A 218 10.73 -2.91 13.67
C ASN A 218 10.92 -1.40 13.87
N ASP A 219 10.18 -0.54 13.18
CA ASP A 219 10.24 0.91 13.34
C ASP A 219 8.83 1.48 13.61
N LYS A 220 8.27 2.21 12.69
CA LYS A 220 6.93 2.81 12.79
C LYS A 220 6.19 2.75 11.47
N ILE A 221 4.86 2.77 11.55
CA ILE A 221 3.99 2.93 10.42
C ILE A 221 3.01 4.09 10.66
N TYR A 222 2.93 4.99 9.69
CA TYR A 222 1.97 6.09 9.72
C TYR A 222 0.64 5.62 9.16
N VAL A 223 -0.43 5.91 9.89
CA VAL A 223 -1.80 5.54 9.48
C VAL A 223 -2.62 6.80 9.30
N VAL A 224 -3.05 7.02 8.06
CA VAL A 224 -3.87 8.15 7.62
C VAL A 224 -5.26 7.68 7.19
N GLU A 225 -6.14 8.61 6.80
CA GLU A 225 -7.50 8.29 6.40
C GLU A 225 -7.61 7.92 4.92
N GLY A 226 -6.97 8.69 4.05
CA GLY A 226 -7.22 8.68 2.63
C GLY A 226 -6.03 8.39 1.73
N PHE A 227 -6.35 8.09 0.48
CA PHE A 227 -5.37 7.79 -0.57
C PHE A 227 -4.43 8.96 -0.87
N MET A 228 -4.97 10.19 -0.83
CA MET A 228 -4.18 11.39 -1.15
C MET A 228 -3.23 11.77 -0.02
N ASP A 229 -3.52 11.38 1.22
CA ASP A 229 -2.61 11.59 2.35
C ASP A 229 -1.41 10.66 2.23
N VAL A 230 -1.65 9.40 1.84
CA VAL A 230 -0.57 8.46 1.49
C VAL A 230 0.27 9.01 0.34
N ALA A 231 -0.37 9.50 -0.71
CA ALA A 231 0.32 10.11 -1.85
C ALA A 231 1.12 11.36 -1.43
N GLY A 232 0.58 12.18 -0.51
CA GLY A 232 1.29 13.29 0.11
C GLY A 232 2.51 12.86 0.90
N GLY A 233 2.39 11.78 1.69
CA GLY A 233 3.51 11.18 2.41
C GLY A 233 4.60 10.67 1.47
N ASN A 234 4.23 9.96 0.40
CA ASN A 234 5.18 9.51 -0.62
C ASN A 234 5.90 10.67 -1.31
N LYS A 235 5.23 11.80 -1.56
CA LYS A 235 5.84 13.02 -2.07
C LYS A 235 6.94 13.55 -1.14
N MET A 236 6.81 13.34 0.16
CA MET A 236 7.82 13.70 1.17
C MET A 236 8.79 12.55 1.48
N ASN A 237 8.79 11.51 0.66
CA ASN A 237 9.60 10.30 0.82
C ASN A 237 9.28 9.49 2.10
N ILE A 238 8.06 9.62 2.63
CA ILE A 238 7.55 8.79 3.72
C ILE A 238 6.91 7.56 3.11
N ARG A 239 7.61 6.42 3.14
CA ARG A 239 7.19 5.16 2.49
C ARG A 239 6.40 4.24 3.40
N ASN A 240 6.63 4.31 4.71
CA ASN A 240 5.95 3.54 5.76
C ASN A 240 4.61 4.19 6.15
N ILE A 241 3.78 4.50 5.16
CA ILE A 241 2.48 5.17 5.33
C ILE A 241 1.37 4.35 4.65
N VAL A 242 0.25 4.18 5.36
CA VAL A 242 -0.91 3.43 4.87
C VAL A 242 -2.21 4.19 5.16
N ALA A 243 -3.29 3.87 4.42
CA ALA A 243 -4.62 4.37 4.75
C ALA A 243 -5.59 3.22 5.02
N THR A 244 -6.50 3.46 5.98
CA THR A 244 -7.57 2.50 6.33
C THR A 244 -8.69 2.44 5.29
N MET A 245 -8.77 3.43 4.41
CA MET A 245 -9.86 3.58 3.42
C MET A 245 -11.25 3.68 4.04
N GLY A 246 -11.32 3.97 5.33
CA GLY A 246 -12.54 4.10 6.13
C GLY A 246 -12.22 4.71 7.49
N THR A 247 -13.23 4.85 8.34
CA THR A 247 -13.13 5.59 9.60
C THR A 247 -12.59 4.79 10.78
N SER A 248 -12.50 3.46 10.69
CA SER A 248 -12.07 2.61 11.81
C SER A 248 -11.29 1.40 11.30
N PHE A 249 -10.37 0.91 12.13
CA PHE A 249 -9.66 -0.33 11.87
C PHE A 249 -10.59 -1.53 11.90
N THR A 250 -10.30 -2.51 11.04
CA THR A 250 -10.88 -3.84 11.11
C THR A 250 -9.94 -4.81 11.83
N LYS A 251 -10.46 -5.98 12.22
CA LYS A 251 -9.65 -7.03 12.84
C LYS A 251 -8.54 -7.51 11.91
N GLU A 252 -8.85 -7.60 10.63
CA GLU A 252 -7.95 -8.04 9.57
C GLU A 252 -6.82 -7.02 9.35
N GLN A 253 -7.15 -5.72 9.30
CA GLN A 253 -6.16 -4.65 9.19
C GLN A 253 -5.23 -4.61 10.41
N ILE A 254 -5.77 -4.81 11.61
CA ILE A 254 -4.97 -4.92 12.84
C ILE A 254 -4.05 -6.14 12.78
N ALA A 255 -4.53 -7.29 12.27
CA ALA A 255 -3.70 -8.47 12.09
C ALA A 255 -2.56 -8.25 11.08
N MET A 256 -2.79 -7.46 10.02
CA MET A 256 -1.74 -7.06 9.08
C MET A 256 -0.64 -6.25 9.78
N LEU A 257 -1.03 -5.22 10.55
CA LEU A 257 -0.08 -4.36 11.27
C LEU A 257 0.71 -5.13 12.32
N ARG A 258 0.11 -6.11 12.99
CA ARG A 258 0.78 -6.91 14.03
C ARG A 258 1.98 -7.67 13.50
N ARG A 259 1.98 -8.06 12.24
CA ARG A 259 3.11 -8.78 11.61
C ARG A 259 4.35 -7.91 11.42
N LEU A 260 4.22 -6.59 11.53
CA LEU A 260 5.33 -5.65 11.31
C LEU A 260 6.14 -5.37 12.59
N ASP A 261 5.62 -5.73 13.77
CA ASP A 261 6.20 -5.39 15.08
C ASP A 261 6.67 -3.93 15.18
N CYS A 262 5.83 -3.01 14.70
CA CYS A 262 6.12 -1.59 14.58
C CYS A 262 5.25 -0.74 15.52
N GLU A 263 5.68 0.50 15.74
CA GLU A 263 4.86 1.53 16.36
C GLU A 263 3.81 2.03 15.36
N ILE A 264 2.56 2.19 15.80
CA ILE A 264 1.49 2.79 15.00
C ILE A 264 1.43 4.29 15.30
N VAL A 265 1.66 5.10 14.29
CA VAL A 265 1.55 6.57 14.38
C VAL A 265 0.27 7.00 13.69
N LEU A 266 -0.74 7.38 14.47
CA LEU A 266 -2.03 7.83 13.94
C LEU A 266 -1.94 9.29 13.48
N MET A 267 -2.36 9.55 12.24
CA MET A 267 -2.45 10.87 11.63
C MET A 267 -3.85 11.02 11.03
N ARG A 268 -4.84 11.39 11.85
CA ARG A 268 -6.21 11.59 11.41
C ARG A 268 -6.47 13.05 11.07
N ASP A 269 -7.46 13.29 10.22
CA ASP A 269 -7.89 14.63 9.89
C ASP A 269 -8.34 15.38 11.16
N ASN A 270 -8.06 16.67 11.19
CA ASN A 270 -8.35 17.49 12.37
C ASN A 270 -9.79 17.99 12.40
N ASP A 271 -10.71 17.18 11.97
CA ASP A 271 -12.14 17.41 12.08
C ASP A 271 -12.78 16.61 13.23
N ASN A 272 -14.08 16.74 13.42
CA ASN A 272 -14.79 16.02 14.47
C ASN A 272 -14.76 14.50 14.26
N ALA A 273 -14.83 14.05 13.00
CA ALA A 273 -14.83 12.63 12.65
C ALA A 273 -13.46 11.99 12.96
N GLY A 274 -12.36 12.61 12.56
CA GLY A 274 -11.01 12.15 12.83
C GLY A 274 -10.69 12.09 14.32
N ARG A 275 -11.13 13.11 15.10
CA ARG A 275 -10.99 13.10 16.57
C ARG A 275 -11.78 11.99 17.23
N GLN A 276 -13.04 11.75 16.81
CA GLN A 276 -13.85 10.65 17.33
C GLN A 276 -13.29 9.28 16.94
N ALA A 277 -12.72 9.15 15.76
CA ALA A 277 -12.02 7.94 15.34
C ALA A 277 -10.83 7.65 16.27
N MET A 278 -9.96 8.63 16.54
CA MET A 278 -8.81 8.46 17.45
C MET A 278 -9.22 8.03 18.86
N VAL A 279 -10.29 8.63 19.42
CA VAL A 279 -10.78 8.27 20.77
C VAL A 279 -11.17 6.79 20.87
N LYS A 280 -11.64 6.18 19.79
CA LYS A 280 -11.99 4.75 19.72
C LYS A 280 -10.78 3.88 19.40
N GLU A 281 -9.95 4.30 18.45
CA GLU A 281 -8.85 3.52 17.91
C GLU A 281 -7.68 3.38 18.90
N ILE A 282 -7.33 4.45 19.63
CA ILE A 282 -6.20 4.42 20.55
C ILE A 282 -6.39 3.36 21.64
N PRO A 283 -7.50 3.32 22.41
CA PRO A 283 -7.71 2.27 23.40
C PRO A 283 -7.75 0.87 22.80
N GLU A 284 -8.36 0.71 21.62
CA GLU A 284 -8.42 -0.59 20.95
C GLU A 284 -7.03 -1.12 20.60
N LEU A 285 -6.17 -0.27 20.02
CA LEU A 285 -4.81 -0.64 19.63
C LEU A 285 -3.94 -0.90 20.88
N MET A 286 -4.04 -0.07 21.90
CA MET A 286 -3.33 -0.25 23.18
C MET A 286 -3.74 -1.55 23.89
N ASN A 287 -5.02 -1.88 23.94
CA ASN A 287 -5.53 -3.15 24.48
C ASN A 287 -4.99 -4.35 23.71
N LYS A 288 -4.70 -4.17 22.44
CA LYS A 288 -4.03 -5.17 21.58
C LYS A 288 -2.50 -5.11 21.69
N ARG A 289 -1.95 -4.36 22.67
CA ARG A 289 -0.52 -4.23 22.97
C ARG A 289 0.34 -3.66 21.83
N PHE A 290 -0.24 -2.73 21.03
CA PHE A 290 0.54 -1.92 20.12
C PHE A 290 1.16 -0.72 20.86
N ARG A 291 2.35 -0.31 20.43
CA ARG A 291 2.87 1.02 20.72
C ARG A 291 2.13 2.00 19.80
N VAL A 292 1.51 3.03 20.37
CA VAL A 292 0.69 3.99 19.63
C VAL A 292 1.16 5.40 19.94
N SER A 293 1.40 6.17 18.89
CA SER A 293 1.64 7.62 18.94
C SER A 293 0.63 8.34 18.07
N VAL A 294 0.44 9.63 18.33
CA VAL A 294 -0.48 10.49 17.58
C VAL A 294 0.26 11.73 17.10
N ILE A 295 0.06 12.10 15.84
CA ILE A 295 0.47 13.40 15.33
C ILE A 295 -0.73 14.34 15.32
N ASP A 296 -0.68 15.37 16.17
CA ASP A 296 -1.67 16.44 16.20
C ASP A 296 -1.36 17.49 15.14
N LEU A 297 -2.13 17.48 14.06
CA LEU A 297 -1.98 18.41 12.95
C LEU A 297 -2.34 19.87 13.32
N ASN A 298 -2.95 20.12 14.48
CA ASN A 298 -3.22 21.49 14.96
C ASN A 298 -1.97 22.25 15.39
N LYS A 299 -0.98 21.56 15.92
CA LYS A 299 0.27 22.18 16.41
C LYS A 299 1.25 22.51 15.27
N SER A 300 1.10 21.90 14.12
CA SER A 300 1.84 22.24 12.92
C SER A 300 0.98 23.16 12.05
N LYS A 301 1.36 24.44 11.92
CA LYS A 301 0.67 25.42 11.05
C LYS A 301 0.72 25.08 9.54
N LYS A 302 0.98 23.84 9.17
CA LYS A 302 0.98 23.37 7.78
C LYS A 302 -0.01 22.21 7.64
N LYS A 303 -1.16 22.50 7.04
CA LYS A 303 -2.01 21.47 6.45
C LYS A 303 -1.16 20.63 5.50
N ILE A 304 -1.05 19.35 5.75
CA ILE A 304 -0.30 18.47 4.87
C ILE A 304 -0.96 18.39 3.50
N TYR A 305 -2.26 18.67 3.33
CA TYR A 305 -2.95 19.00 2.08
C TYR A 305 -4.45 19.25 2.31
N SER A 306 -4.89 20.37 1.96
CA SER A 306 -6.30 20.64 1.61
C SER A 306 -6.50 20.40 0.12
#